data_25b4fc5be85273e0c5fa9072f535ad77
#
_entry.id   25b4fc5be85273e0c5fa9072f535ad77
#
_cell.length_a   1.000
_cell.length_b   1.000
_cell.length_c   1.000
_cell.angle_alpha   90.00
_cell.angle_beta   90.00
_cell.angle_gamma   90.00
#
_symmetry.space_group_name_H-M   'P 1'
#
loop_
_entity.id
_entity.type
_entity.pdbx_description
1 polymer ?
#
loop_
_entity_poly.entity_id
_entity_poly.type
_entity_poly.pdbx_seq_one_letter_code
_entity_poly.pdbx_strand_id
1 'polypeptide(L)'
;MNKFAAQIKNDYRIHQKSILSPIILFLVIDFLAIITFFIMKSKLGLDFQDFMSINIQTDGADLSMISESFWYMIGMGVLGFAGFVMVIVSLSIGNQSLNMEKFRKCEIFYRSQPVSIWLYSFSKYLIAVAAPIIVLFIVGIFNLILVVPFVNQIIRFDFIDAISGLIVSFLLYSRSIIVVGSIGFMMSGIFKEKAFMKLILIAISIQLIIVFAHLSFDTPLLDIFKYIGKLISPLHGVKDMIDFENLESVMDFRQAINARILLFNWHSALQIIASGIFFVLGVFAYSKKEVN
;
A
#
# COMPACT_ATOMS: atom_id res chain seq x y z
N MET A 1 -21.97 14.16 -22.52
CA MET A 1 -21.23 13.32 -21.56
C MET A 1 -19.76 13.69 -21.63
N ASN A 2 -19.11 13.98 -20.50
CA ASN A 2 -17.69 14.39 -20.49
C ASN A 2 -16.83 13.20 -20.97
N LYS A 3 -16.03 13.41 -22.05
CA LYS A 3 -15.20 12.37 -22.67
C LYS A 3 -14.27 11.68 -21.64
N PHE A 4 -13.75 12.45 -20.70
CA PHE A 4 -12.89 11.95 -19.62
C PHE A 4 -13.64 10.99 -18.68
N ALA A 5 -14.86 11.33 -18.26
CA ALA A 5 -15.66 10.45 -17.41
C ALA A 5 -16.04 9.14 -18.11
N ALA A 6 -16.32 9.19 -19.42
CA ALA A 6 -16.57 7.99 -20.22
C ALA A 6 -15.36 7.07 -20.28
N GLN A 7 -14.16 7.65 -20.38
CA GLN A 7 -12.91 6.90 -20.41
C GLN A 7 -12.60 6.26 -19.08
N ILE A 8 -12.71 6.99 -17.97
CA ILE A 8 -12.56 6.42 -16.61
C ILE A 8 -13.51 5.24 -16.40
N LYS A 9 -14.78 5.37 -16.81
CA LYS A 9 -15.77 4.28 -16.71
C LYS A 9 -15.35 3.04 -17.52
N ASN A 10 -14.79 3.24 -18.71
CA ASN A 10 -14.28 2.14 -19.54
C ASN A 10 -13.06 1.48 -18.89
N ASP A 11 -12.08 2.26 -18.44
CA ASP A 11 -10.87 1.77 -17.79
C ASP A 11 -11.21 1.01 -16.48
N TYR A 12 -12.17 1.51 -15.69
CA TYR A 12 -12.69 0.79 -14.53
C TYR A 12 -13.27 -0.59 -14.90
N ARG A 13 -14.10 -0.67 -15.95
CA ARG A 13 -14.67 -1.95 -16.40
C ARG A 13 -13.61 -2.95 -16.82
N ILE A 14 -12.54 -2.48 -17.44
CA ILE A 14 -11.41 -3.32 -17.85
C ILE A 14 -10.73 -3.96 -16.64
N HIS A 15 -10.53 -3.20 -15.56
CA HIS A 15 -9.83 -3.62 -14.36
C HIS A 15 -10.75 -4.06 -13.21
N GLN A 16 -12.07 -4.11 -13.43
CA GLN A 16 -13.07 -4.38 -12.41
C GLN A 16 -12.77 -5.67 -11.61
N LYS A 17 -12.38 -6.76 -12.29
CA LYS A 17 -12.03 -8.02 -11.62
C LYS A 17 -10.83 -7.87 -10.71
N SER A 18 -9.78 -7.18 -11.15
CA SER A 18 -8.57 -6.94 -10.36
C SER A 18 -8.82 -6.03 -9.16
N ILE A 19 -9.80 -5.12 -9.26
CA ILE A 19 -10.18 -4.20 -8.18
C ILE A 19 -11.09 -4.90 -7.16
N LEU A 20 -12.03 -5.73 -7.61
CA LEU A 20 -13.00 -6.39 -6.73
C LEU A 20 -12.46 -7.67 -6.08
N SER A 21 -11.52 -8.38 -6.71
CA SER A 21 -10.97 -9.62 -6.16
C SER A 21 -10.34 -9.45 -4.77
N PRO A 22 -9.62 -8.39 -4.44
CA PRO A 22 -9.11 -8.17 -3.09
C PRO A 22 -10.21 -7.98 -2.05
N ILE A 23 -11.32 -7.33 -2.40
CA ILE A 23 -12.46 -7.15 -1.48
C ILE A 23 -13.02 -8.52 -1.09
N ILE A 24 -13.23 -9.39 -2.07
CA ILE A 24 -13.73 -10.75 -1.82
C ILE A 24 -12.72 -11.54 -0.97
N LEU A 25 -11.42 -11.40 -1.27
CA LEU A 25 -10.36 -12.05 -0.50
C LEU A 25 -10.41 -11.64 0.97
N PHE A 26 -10.52 -10.33 1.26
CA PHE A 26 -10.60 -9.83 2.64
C PHE A 26 -11.86 -10.31 3.34
N LEU A 27 -13.02 -10.26 2.70
CA LEU A 27 -14.26 -10.79 3.27
C LEU A 27 -14.15 -12.26 3.65
N VAL A 28 -13.47 -13.07 2.82
CA VAL A 28 -13.24 -14.50 3.13
C VAL A 28 -12.29 -14.66 4.32
N ILE A 29 -11.19 -13.89 4.35
CA ILE A 29 -10.22 -13.93 5.45
C ILE A 29 -10.89 -13.51 6.77
N ASP A 30 -11.65 -12.44 6.77
CA ASP A 30 -12.37 -11.92 7.94
C ASP A 30 -13.39 -12.94 8.44
N PHE A 31 -14.14 -13.57 7.53
CA PHE A 31 -15.08 -14.62 7.87
C PHE A 31 -14.39 -15.83 8.50
N LEU A 32 -13.25 -16.27 7.94
CA LEU A 32 -12.45 -17.37 8.51
C LEU A 32 -11.88 -16.99 9.89
N ALA A 33 -11.42 -15.76 10.07
CA ALA A 33 -10.93 -15.27 11.35
C ALA A 33 -12.02 -15.31 12.43
N ILE A 34 -13.23 -14.86 12.11
CA ILE A 34 -14.39 -14.92 13.00
C ILE A 34 -14.72 -16.37 13.38
N ILE A 35 -14.79 -17.28 12.42
CA ILE A 35 -15.06 -18.72 12.69
C ILE A 35 -13.97 -19.29 13.59
N THR A 36 -12.70 -19.01 13.28
CA THR A 36 -11.58 -19.52 14.07
C THR A 36 -11.66 -19.02 15.51
N PHE A 37 -12.00 -17.72 15.71
CA PHE A 37 -12.20 -17.15 17.03
C PHE A 37 -13.29 -17.89 17.82
N PHE A 38 -14.45 -18.15 17.23
CA PHE A 38 -15.53 -18.87 17.90
C PHE A 38 -15.16 -20.33 18.23
N ILE A 39 -14.42 -21.00 17.34
CA ILE A 39 -13.93 -22.37 17.59
C ILE A 39 -12.93 -22.39 18.75
N MET A 40 -12.02 -21.44 18.77
CA MET A 40 -11.03 -21.31 19.86
C MET A 40 -11.73 -21.03 21.21
N LYS A 41 -12.67 -20.10 21.24
CA LYS A 41 -13.45 -19.79 22.43
C LYS A 41 -14.22 -21.03 22.95
N SER A 42 -14.83 -21.82 22.07
CA SER A 42 -15.62 -22.99 22.45
C SER A 42 -14.79 -24.20 22.87
N LYS A 43 -13.62 -24.42 22.26
CA LYS A 43 -12.78 -25.61 22.51
C LYS A 43 -11.77 -25.43 23.62
N LEU A 44 -11.18 -24.25 23.75
CA LEU A 44 -10.06 -24.00 24.66
C LEU A 44 -10.52 -23.35 25.97
N GLY A 45 -11.80 -22.93 26.08
CA GLY A 45 -12.29 -22.19 27.25
C GLY A 45 -11.48 -20.92 27.53
N LEU A 46 -10.65 -20.52 26.56
CA LEU A 46 -9.81 -19.34 26.69
C LEU A 46 -10.73 -18.13 26.61
N ASP A 47 -11.06 -17.54 27.74
CA ASP A 47 -11.46 -16.17 27.74
C ASP A 47 -10.28 -15.36 27.27
N PHE A 48 -10.49 -14.52 26.26
CA PHE A 48 -9.45 -13.66 25.71
C PHE A 48 -8.84 -12.76 26.79
N GLN A 49 -9.54 -12.57 27.91
CA GLN A 49 -9.05 -11.95 29.13
C GLN A 49 -7.86 -12.70 29.75
N ASP A 50 -7.87 -14.05 29.75
CA ASP A 50 -6.77 -14.85 30.30
C ASP A 50 -5.51 -14.73 29.45
N PHE A 51 -5.65 -14.62 28.11
CA PHE A 51 -4.52 -14.46 27.20
C PHE A 51 -3.85 -13.08 27.35
N MET A 52 -4.63 -12.02 27.59
CA MET A 52 -4.11 -10.66 27.74
C MET A 52 -3.65 -10.36 29.18
N SER A 53 -4.25 -10.96 30.20
CA SER A 53 -3.84 -10.78 31.61
C SER A 53 -2.44 -11.33 31.92
N ILE A 54 -1.98 -12.29 31.11
CA ILE A 54 -0.63 -12.87 31.25
C ILE A 54 0.48 -11.87 30.85
N ASN A 55 0.15 -10.88 29.99
CA ASN A 55 1.14 -9.95 29.43
C ASN A 55 1.04 -8.51 29.93
N ILE A 56 0.02 -8.12 30.68
CA ILE A 56 -0.16 -6.76 31.18
C ILE A 56 -0.04 -6.76 32.72
N GLN A 57 1.08 -7.21 33.24
CA GLN A 57 1.51 -6.80 34.58
C GLN A 57 2.09 -5.38 34.45
N THR A 58 1.23 -4.39 34.53
CA THR A 58 1.66 -2.99 34.50
C THR A 58 1.73 -2.50 35.95
N ASP A 59 2.95 -2.35 36.46
CA ASP A 59 3.20 -1.60 37.70
C ASP A 59 2.75 -0.14 37.51
N GLY A 60 1.54 0.18 37.97
CA GLY A 60 1.11 1.56 38.21
C GLY A 60 0.77 2.45 37.01
N ALA A 61 0.69 1.93 35.81
CA ALA A 61 0.29 2.74 34.64
C ALA A 61 -1.21 2.99 34.61
N ASP A 62 -1.59 4.22 34.23
CA ASP A 62 -3.00 4.64 34.12
C ASP A 62 -3.72 3.84 33.03
N LEU A 63 -4.70 3.01 33.40
CA LEU A 63 -5.45 2.15 32.48
C LEU A 63 -6.07 2.90 31.27
N SER A 64 -6.35 4.20 31.44
CA SER A 64 -6.86 5.04 30.35
C SER A 64 -5.82 5.26 29.25
N MET A 65 -4.57 5.53 29.61
CA MET A 65 -3.48 5.77 28.64
C MET A 65 -3.09 4.48 27.88
N ILE A 66 -3.15 3.32 28.55
CA ILE A 66 -2.94 2.02 27.91
C ILE A 66 -4.04 1.77 26.88
N SER A 67 -5.29 2.05 27.23
CA SER A 67 -6.45 1.90 26.34
C SER A 67 -6.32 2.74 25.07
N GLU A 68 -5.95 4.02 25.20
CA GLU A 68 -5.76 4.94 24.07
C GLU A 68 -4.66 4.46 23.12
N SER A 69 -3.48 4.15 23.63
CA SER A 69 -2.36 3.67 22.82
C SER A 69 -2.67 2.35 22.12
N PHE A 70 -3.37 1.45 22.79
CA PHE A 70 -3.77 0.16 22.25
C PHE A 70 -4.76 0.29 21.07
N TRP A 71 -5.78 1.15 21.19
CA TRP A 71 -6.72 1.38 20.10
C TRP A 71 -6.08 2.07 18.90
N TYR A 72 -5.13 2.96 19.14
CA TYR A 72 -4.33 3.55 18.08
C TYR A 72 -3.51 2.49 17.31
N MET A 73 -2.87 1.56 18.02
CA MET A 73 -2.13 0.44 17.42
C MET A 73 -3.05 -0.49 16.62
N ILE A 74 -4.23 -0.81 17.14
CA ILE A 74 -5.23 -1.60 16.40
C ILE A 74 -5.63 -0.88 15.12
N GLY A 75 -5.97 0.41 15.19
CA GLY A 75 -6.31 1.21 14.02
C GLY A 75 -5.21 1.18 12.95
N MET A 76 -3.94 1.27 13.38
CA MET A 76 -2.82 1.12 12.46
C MET A 76 -2.68 -0.32 11.90
N GLY A 77 -2.84 -1.32 12.73
CA GLY A 77 -2.63 -2.73 12.38
C GLY A 77 -3.68 -3.29 11.42
N VAL A 78 -4.92 -2.85 11.55
CA VAL A 78 -6.06 -3.27 10.72
C VAL A 78 -5.79 -3.12 9.22
N LEU A 79 -5.02 -2.11 8.82
CA LEU A 79 -4.65 -1.89 7.43
C LEU A 79 -3.33 -2.55 7.02
N GLY A 80 -2.57 -3.15 7.92
CA GLY A 80 -1.23 -3.65 7.63
C GLY A 80 -1.20 -4.63 6.47
N PHE A 81 -1.92 -5.74 6.59
CA PHE A 81 -2.01 -6.75 5.54
C PHE A 81 -2.77 -6.25 4.31
N ALA A 82 -3.90 -5.56 4.52
CA ALA A 82 -4.70 -4.99 3.44
C ALA A 82 -3.88 -3.99 2.61
N GLY A 83 -3.14 -3.10 3.26
CA GLY A 83 -2.27 -2.14 2.61
C GLY A 83 -1.21 -2.80 1.73
N PHE A 84 -0.55 -3.85 2.24
CA PHE A 84 0.43 -4.62 1.45
C PHE A 84 -0.20 -5.23 0.20
N VAL A 85 -1.36 -5.87 0.31
CA VAL A 85 -2.08 -6.45 -0.83
C VAL A 85 -2.46 -5.37 -1.84
N MET A 86 -2.95 -4.20 -1.38
CA MET A 86 -3.33 -3.10 -2.27
C MET A 86 -2.15 -2.47 -3.00
N VAL A 87 -0.96 -2.46 -2.41
CA VAL A 87 0.29 -2.06 -3.08
C VAL A 87 0.58 -3.00 -4.27
N ILE A 88 0.44 -4.32 -4.08
CA ILE A 88 0.63 -5.31 -5.16
C ILE A 88 -0.44 -5.15 -6.25
N VAL A 89 -1.68 -4.92 -5.88
CA VAL A 89 -2.79 -4.69 -6.82
C VAL A 89 -2.54 -3.44 -7.66
N SER A 90 -2.10 -2.35 -7.05
CA SER A 90 -1.75 -1.11 -7.75
C SER A 90 -0.62 -1.32 -8.76
N LEU A 91 0.42 -2.07 -8.38
CA LEU A 91 1.49 -2.46 -9.29
C LEU A 91 0.96 -3.26 -10.48
N SER A 92 0.10 -4.24 -10.22
CA SER A 92 -0.49 -5.10 -11.26
C SER A 92 -1.35 -4.30 -12.26
N ILE A 93 -2.23 -3.44 -11.75
CA ILE A 93 -3.07 -2.58 -12.61
C ILE A 93 -2.21 -1.58 -13.38
N GLY A 94 -1.25 -0.92 -12.71
CA GLY A 94 -0.32 0.02 -13.34
C GLY A 94 0.48 -0.63 -14.47
N ASN A 95 1.02 -1.83 -14.22
CA ASN A 95 1.79 -2.60 -15.20
C ASN A 95 0.99 -3.01 -16.45
N GLN A 96 -0.32 -3.16 -16.33
CA GLN A 96 -1.19 -3.54 -17.43
C GLN A 96 -1.85 -2.34 -18.12
N SER A 97 -1.90 -1.19 -17.49
CA SER A 97 -2.75 -0.05 -17.85
C SER A 97 -2.58 0.45 -19.29
N LEU A 98 -1.35 0.60 -19.78
CA LEU A 98 -1.07 1.07 -21.14
C LEU A 98 -0.98 -0.06 -22.19
N ASN A 99 -0.79 -1.30 -21.74
CA ASN A 99 -0.61 -2.44 -22.64
C ASN A 99 -1.91 -3.23 -22.89
N MET A 100 -2.93 -3.09 -22.04
CA MET A 100 -4.16 -3.89 -22.13
C MET A 100 -4.92 -3.71 -23.46
N GLU A 101 -4.92 -2.51 -24.01
CA GLU A 101 -5.58 -2.21 -25.27
C GLU A 101 -4.85 -2.82 -26.47
N LYS A 102 -3.53 -2.93 -26.37
CA LYS A 102 -2.72 -3.66 -27.35
C LYS A 102 -3.10 -5.14 -27.37
N PHE A 103 -3.19 -5.76 -26.20
CA PHE A 103 -3.64 -7.15 -26.10
C PHE A 103 -5.06 -7.35 -26.67
N ARG A 104 -5.94 -6.34 -26.56
CA ARG A 104 -7.30 -6.36 -27.13
C ARG A 104 -7.35 -5.96 -28.61
N LYS A 105 -6.22 -5.65 -29.24
CA LYS A 105 -6.13 -5.15 -30.64
C LYS A 105 -6.94 -3.89 -30.90
N CYS A 106 -7.19 -3.06 -29.88
CA CYS A 106 -7.99 -1.84 -29.94
C CYS A 106 -7.13 -0.56 -29.89
N GLU A 107 -5.81 -0.68 -29.86
CA GLU A 107 -4.89 0.47 -29.68
C GLU A 107 -5.07 1.52 -30.78
N ILE A 108 -5.21 1.10 -32.04
CA ILE A 108 -5.39 2.01 -33.19
C ILE A 108 -6.68 2.84 -33.03
N PHE A 109 -7.77 2.20 -32.60
CA PHE A 109 -9.04 2.86 -32.36
C PHE A 109 -8.94 3.94 -31.27
N TYR A 110 -8.26 3.65 -30.18
CA TYR A 110 -8.12 4.63 -29.09
C TYR A 110 -7.16 5.76 -29.44
N ARG A 111 -6.10 5.50 -30.21
CA ARG A 111 -5.17 6.55 -30.68
C ARG A 111 -5.78 7.45 -31.75
N SER A 112 -6.76 6.98 -32.53
CA SER A 112 -7.49 7.80 -33.49
C SER A 112 -8.52 8.74 -32.86
N GLN A 113 -8.83 8.59 -31.59
CA GLN A 113 -9.77 9.47 -30.91
C GLN A 113 -9.14 10.86 -30.65
N PRO A 114 -9.93 11.94 -30.74
CA PRO A 114 -9.45 13.30 -30.50
C PRO A 114 -9.32 13.59 -29.00
N VAL A 115 -8.51 12.78 -28.31
CA VAL A 115 -8.18 12.92 -26.89
C VAL A 115 -6.67 13.02 -26.79
N SER A 116 -6.16 13.97 -25.99
CA SER A 116 -4.73 14.11 -25.79
C SER A 116 -4.16 12.84 -25.09
N ILE A 117 -2.97 12.41 -25.50
CA ILE A 117 -2.27 11.27 -24.91
C ILE A 117 -2.11 11.43 -23.38
N TRP A 118 -1.91 12.66 -22.93
CA TRP A 118 -1.78 12.98 -21.51
C TRP A 118 -3.07 12.68 -20.75
N LEU A 119 -4.22 13.14 -21.26
CA LEU A 119 -5.51 12.93 -20.61
C LEU A 119 -5.89 11.44 -20.60
N TYR A 120 -5.61 10.76 -21.71
CA TYR A 120 -5.78 9.32 -21.85
C TYR A 120 -4.93 8.54 -20.86
N SER A 121 -3.64 8.86 -20.76
CA SER A 121 -2.72 8.22 -19.84
C SER A 121 -3.05 8.53 -18.38
N PHE A 122 -3.51 9.74 -18.08
CA PHE A 122 -3.92 10.15 -16.76
C PHE A 122 -5.15 9.38 -16.25
N SER A 123 -6.15 9.11 -17.11
CA SER A 123 -7.31 8.29 -16.71
C SER A 123 -6.89 6.88 -16.28
N LYS A 124 -5.98 6.26 -17.01
CA LYS A 124 -5.45 4.93 -16.68
C LYS A 124 -4.61 4.91 -15.42
N TYR A 125 -3.75 5.90 -15.26
CA TYR A 125 -2.97 6.09 -14.03
C TYR A 125 -3.88 6.28 -12.82
N LEU A 126 -4.93 7.10 -12.97
CA LEU A 126 -5.89 7.35 -11.91
C LEU A 126 -6.58 6.06 -11.44
N ILE A 127 -6.97 5.18 -12.37
CA ILE A 127 -7.54 3.87 -11.98
C ILE A 127 -6.50 2.98 -11.28
N ALA A 128 -5.25 2.99 -11.73
CA ALA A 128 -4.20 2.18 -11.11
C ALA A 128 -3.89 2.59 -9.67
N VAL A 129 -4.11 3.85 -9.32
CA VAL A 129 -3.80 4.42 -8.00
C VAL A 129 -5.06 4.62 -7.16
N ALA A 130 -6.07 5.32 -7.68
CA ALA A 130 -7.24 5.69 -6.88
C ALA A 130 -8.12 4.49 -6.53
N ALA A 131 -8.26 3.51 -7.42
CA ALA A 131 -9.10 2.35 -7.13
C ALA A 131 -8.56 1.51 -5.96
N PRO A 132 -7.27 1.12 -5.88
CA PRO A 132 -6.72 0.45 -4.71
C PRO A 132 -6.82 1.29 -3.42
N ILE A 133 -6.66 2.62 -3.49
CA ILE A 133 -6.81 3.51 -2.33
C ILE A 133 -8.25 3.50 -1.81
N ILE A 134 -9.23 3.59 -2.70
CA ILE A 134 -10.65 3.53 -2.30
C ILE A 134 -10.98 2.19 -1.67
N VAL A 135 -10.52 1.08 -2.27
CA VAL A 135 -10.71 -0.26 -1.71
C VAL A 135 -10.05 -0.40 -0.35
N LEU A 136 -8.83 0.11 -0.19
CA LEU A 136 -8.11 0.10 1.09
C LEU A 136 -8.91 0.83 2.18
N PHE A 137 -9.50 1.98 1.85
CA PHE A 137 -10.32 2.75 2.78
C PHE A 137 -11.57 1.97 3.22
N ILE A 138 -12.29 1.37 2.27
CA ILE A 138 -13.50 0.57 2.55
C ILE A 138 -13.16 -0.64 3.41
N VAL A 139 -12.11 -1.38 3.05
CA VAL A 139 -11.65 -2.56 3.81
C VAL A 139 -11.21 -2.15 5.21
N GLY A 140 -10.49 -1.04 5.36
CA GLY A 140 -10.04 -0.53 6.65
C GLY A 140 -11.19 -0.22 7.60
N ILE A 141 -12.21 0.49 7.13
CA ILE A 141 -13.40 0.77 7.94
C ILE A 141 -14.14 -0.52 8.30
N PHE A 142 -14.30 -1.43 7.34
CA PHE A 142 -14.98 -2.69 7.56
C PHE A 142 -14.27 -3.55 8.62
N ASN A 143 -12.95 -3.69 8.50
CA ASN A 143 -12.13 -4.45 9.46
C ASN A 143 -12.16 -3.81 10.85
N LEU A 144 -12.13 -2.47 10.94
CA LEU A 144 -12.25 -1.79 12.23
C LEU A 144 -13.60 -2.10 12.89
N ILE A 145 -14.69 -2.03 12.13
CA ILE A 145 -16.04 -2.37 12.65
C ILE A 145 -16.10 -3.82 13.12
N LEU A 146 -15.44 -4.74 12.44
CA LEU A 146 -15.38 -6.16 12.84
C LEU A 146 -14.57 -6.38 14.12
N VAL A 147 -13.46 -5.68 14.29
CA VAL A 147 -12.53 -5.88 15.43
C VAL A 147 -13.09 -5.29 16.72
N VAL A 148 -13.82 -4.16 16.64
CA VAL A 148 -14.35 -3.43 17.81
C VAL A 148 -15.15 -4.32 18.78
N PRO A 149 -16.13 -5.15 18.36
CA PRO A 149 -16.92 -5.97 19.29
C PRO A 149 -16.10 -6.99 20.08
N PHE A 150 -15.01 -7.49 19.50
CA PHE A 150 -14.13 -8.47 20.14
C PHE A 150 -13.23 -7.83 21.17
N VAL A 151 -12.60 -6.71 20.81
CA VAL A 151 -11.62 -6.03 21.67
C VAL A 151 -12.27 -5.21 22.76
N ASN A 152 -13.46 -4.64 22.51
CA ASN A 152 -14.21 -3.87 23.51
C ASN A 152 -14.63 -4.69 24.74
N GLN A 153 -14.62 -6.03 24.64
CA GLN A 153 -14.85 -6.91 25.78
C GLN A 153 -13.71 -6.88 26.79
N ILE A 154 -12.51 -6.43 26.37
CA ILE A 154 -11.28 -6.46 27.15
C ILE A 154 -10.86 -5.05 27.55
N ILE A 155 -10.85 -4.15 26.61
CA ILE A 155 -10.39 -2.77 26.77
C ILE A 155 -11.50 -1.85 26.24
N ARG A 156 -11.89 -0.87 27.06
CA ARG A 156 -12.94 0.11 26.68
C ARG A 156 -12.58 0.76 25.35
N PHE A 157 -13.55 0.78 24.43
CA PHE A 157 -13.37 1.32 23.10
C PHE A 157 -13.12 2.82 23.12
N ASP A 158 -12.00 3.23 22.53
CA ASP A 158 -11.72 4.62 22.21
C ASP A 158 -11.81 4.86 20.70
N PHE A 159 -12.87 5.57 20.32
CA PHE A 159 -13.18 5.84 18.92
C PHE A 159 -12.17 6.78 18.25
N ILE A 160 -11.71 7.79 19.00
CA ILE A 160 -10.81 8.82 18.44
C ILE A 160 -9.46 8.23 18.11
N ASP A 161 -8.91 7.43 19.02
CA ASP A 161 -7.61 6.82 18.83
C ASP A 161 -7.62 5.70 17.78
N ALA A 162 -8.67 4.87 17.76
CA ALA A 162 -8.83 3.87 16.71
C ALA A 162 -8.90 4.48 15.31
N ILE A 163 -9.69 5.54 15.14
CA ILE A 163 -9.78 6.23 13.85
C ILE A 163 -8.49 6.98 13.51
N SER A 164 -7.84 7.63 14.48
CA SER A 164 -6.58 8.33 14.22
C SER A 164 -5.49 7.37 13.74
N GLY A 165 -5.36 6.19 14.35
CA GLY A 165 -4.47 5.13 13.91
C GLY A 165 -4.79 4.63 12.49
N LEU A 166 -6.09 4.40 12.21
CA LEU A 166 -6.54 3.99 10.88
C LEU A 166 -6.22 5.04 9.81
N ILE A 167 -6.45 6.33 10.08
CA ILE A 167 -6.17 7.41 9.14
C ILE A 167 -4.67 7.51 8.86
N VAL A 168 -3.82 7.44 9.89
CA VAL A 168 -2.37 7.48 9.72
C VAL A 168 -1.90 6.31 8.87
N SER A 169 -2.31 5.09 9.18
CA SER A 169 -1.98 3.90 8.40
C SER A 169 -2.49 3.99 6.96
N PHE A 170 -3.72 4.45 6.76
CA PHE A 170 -4.29 4.68 5.44
C PHE A 170 -3.46 5.65 4.60
N LEU A 171 -3.01 6.77 5.17
CA LEU A 171 -2.18 7.75 4.46
C LEU A 171 -0.79 7.19 4.13
N LEU A 172 -0.18 6.42 5.04
CA LEU A 172 1.08 5.74 4.82
C LEU A 172 1.01 4.76 3.65
N TYR A 173 0.03 3.87 3.64
CA TYR A 173 -0.17 2.91 2.55
C TYR A 173 -0.60 3.57 1.25
N SER A 174 -1.40 4.63 1.31
CA SER A 174 -1.79 5.39 0.11
C SER A 174 -0.58 5.97 -0.61
N ARG A 175 0.42 6.49 0.11
CA ARG A 175 1.68 6.94 -0.49
C ARG A 175 2.43 5.82 -1.20
N SER A 176 2.55 4.65 -0.55
CA SER A 176 3.19 3.48 -1.16
C SER A 176 2.44 3.00 -2.41
N ILE A 177 1.10 3.01 -2.38
CA ILE A 177 0.25 2.70 -3.53
C ILE A 177 0.53 3.67 -4.69
N ILE A 178 0.65 4.97 -4.42
CA ILE A 178 0.96 5.99 -5.43
C ILE A 178 2.32 5.73 -6.06
N VAL A 179 3.36 5.49 -5.26
CA VAL A 179 4.72 5.22 -5.76
C VAL A 179 4.75 3.97 -6.61
N VAL A 180 4.22 2.86 -6.08
CA VAL A 180 4.29 1.55 -6.74
C VAL A 180 3.41 1.50 -7.98
N GLY A 181 2.22 2.13 -7.93
CA GLY A 181 1.35 2.30 -9.10
C GLY A 181 2.03 3.13 -10.20
N SER A 182 2.79 4.18 -9.83
CA SER A 182 3.56 4.99 -10.78
C SER A 182 4.70 4.20 -11.42
N ILE A 183 5.40 3.37 -10.66
CA ILE A 183 6.44 2.46 -11.18
C ILE A 183 5.80 1.48 -12.18
N GLY A 184 4.71 0.82 -11.80
CA GLY A 184 3.98 -0.09 -12.68
C GLY A 184 3.53 0.59 -13.97
N PHE A 185 2.97 1.80 -13.87
CA PHE A 185 2.56 2.61 -14.99
C PHE A 185 3.73 2.98 -15.91
N MET A 186 4.85 3.46 -15.37
CA MET A 186 6.06 3.76 -16.13
C MET A 186 6.54 2.53 -16.89
N MET A 187 6.57 1.36 -16.24
CA MET A 187 7.01 0.11 -16.87
C MET A 187 6.09 -0.31 -18.01
N SER A 188 4.77 -0.13 -17.88
CA SER A 188 3.85 -0.40 -18.98
C SER A 188 4.06 0.56 -20.16
N GLY A 189 4.49 1.79 -19.88
CA GLY A 189 4.90 2.76 -20.91
C GLY A 189 6.17 2.34 -21.64
N ILE A 190 7.19 1.85 -20.94
CA ILE A 190 8.51 1.48 -21.53
C ILE A 190 8.45 0.12 -22.24
N PHE A 191 7.86 -0.90 -21.62
CA PHE A 191 7.86 -2.26 -22.14
C PHE A 191 6.52 -2.62 -22.74
N LYS A 192 6.56 -3.35 -23.87
CA LYS A 192 5.35 -3.82 -24.58
C LYS A 192 4.72 -5.05 -23.89
N GLU A 193 5.55 -5.93 -23.33
CA GLU A 193 5.13 -7.20 -22.72
C GLU A 193 6.00 -7.54 -21.52
N LYS A 194 5.41 -8.27 -20.55
CA LYS A 194 6.09 -8.77 -19.33
C LYS A 194 6.90 -7.69 -18.61
N ALA A 195 6.36 -6.47 -18.54
CA ALA A 195 7.06 -5.29 -18.04
C ALA A 195 7.61 -5.50 -16.61
N PHE A 196 6.84 -6.17 -15.75
CA PHE A 196 7.26 -6.47 -14.38
C PHE A 196 8.49 -7.40 -14.32
N MET A 197 8.49 -8.48 -15.13
CA MET A 197 9.65 -9.39 -15.20
C MET A 197 10.90 -8.68 -15.72
N LYS A 198 10.74 -7.81 -16.71
CA LYS A 198 11.84 -7.02 -17.25
C LYS A 198 12.39 -6.02 -16.24
N LEU A 199 11.52 -5.41 -15.41
CA LEU A 199 11.95 -4.55 -14.31
C LEU A 199 12.83 -5.31 -13.32
N ILE A 200 12.40 -6.49 -12.89
CA ILE A 200 13.17 -7.33 -11.96
C ILE A 200 14.50 -7.70 -12.57
N LEU A 201 14.54 -8.15 -13.84
CA LEU A 201 15.77 -8.52 -14.52
C LEU A 201 16.73 -7.34 -14.61
N ILE A 202 16.27 -6.14 -14.94
CA ILE A 202 17.09 -4.92 -14.99
C ILE A 202 17.64 -4.61 -13.60
N ALA A 203 16.81 -4.64 -12.55
CA ALA A 203 17.25 -4.37 -11.19
C ALA A 203 18.33 -5.36 -10.73
N ILE A 204 18.14 -6.67 -11.02
CA ILE A 204 19.16 -7.71 -10.73
C ILE A 204 20.43 -7.46 -11.54
N SER A 205 20.33 -7.13 -12.84
CA SER A 205 21.49 -6.88 -13.69
C SER A 205 22.31 -5.69 -13.20
N ILE A 206 21.65 -4.59 -12.80
CA ILE A 206 22.34 -3.42 -12.26
C ILE A 206 23.01 -3.77 -10.93
N GLN A 207 22.33 -4.51 -10.05
CA GLN A 207 22.91 -4.94 -8.77
C GLN A 207 24.16 -5.83 -9.00
N LEU A 208 24.11 -6.75 -9.95
CA LEU A 208 25.28 -7.59 -10.29
C LEU A 208 26.46 -6.74 -10.82
N ILE A 209 26.20 -5.73 -11.65
CA ILE A 209 27.24 -4.80 -12.13
C ILE A 209 27.87 -4.04 -10.95
N ILE A 210 27.07 -3.58 -9.99
CA ILE A 210 27.58 -2.87 -8.80
C ILE A 210 28.42 -3.80 -7.92
N VAL A 211 27.97 -5.04 -7.70
CA VAL A 211 28.73 -6.04 -6.95
C VAL A 211 30.07 -6.34 -7.65
N PHE A 212 30.05 -6.52 -8.96
CA PHE A 212 31.27 -6.72 -9.75
C PHE A 212 32.23 -5.53 -9.67
N ALA A 213 31.71 -4.30 -9.77
CA ALA A 213 32.50 -3.09 -9.64
C ALA A 213 33.08 -2.95 -8.20
N HIS A 214 32.34 -3.31 -7.18
CA HIS A 214 32.83 -3.34 -5.80
C HIS A 214 34.00 -4.31 -5.64
N LEU A 215 33.88 -5.54 -6.16
CA LEU A 215 34.89 -6.58 -6.06
C LEU A 215 36.14 -6.25 -6.88
N SER A 216 36.00 -5.56 -8.03
CA SER A 216 37.10 -5.29 -8.94
C SER A 216 37.84 -3.98 -8.65
N PHE A 217 37.13 -2.96 -8.10
CA PHE A 217 37.65 -1.59 -7.99
C PHE A 217 37.50 -1.01 -6.58
N ASP A 218 37.12 -1.83 -5.59
CA ASP A 218 36.91 -1.41 -4.19
C ASP A 218 35.95 -0.20 -4.04
N THR A 219 34.97 -0.11 -4.96
CA THR A 219 33.96 0.95 -4.94
C THR A 219 32.92 0.70 -3.82
N PRO A 220 32.24 1.73 -3.30
CA PRO A 220 31.24 1.51 -2.25
C PRO A 220 30.11 0.60 -2.77
N LEU A 221 29.74 -0.41 -1.96
CA LEU A 221 28.65 -1.32 -2.29
C LEU A 221 27.31 -0.60 -2.14
N LEU A 222 26.69 -0.23 -3.26
CA LEU A 222 25.35 0.34 -3.32
C LEU A 222 24.32 -0.79 -3.46
N ASP A 223 23.40 -0.89 -2.52
CA ASP A 223 22.30 -1.85 -2.57
C ASP A 223 21.05 -1.21 -3.15
N ILE A 224 20.80 -1.45 -4.45
CA ILE A 224 19.63 -0.91 -5.16
C ILE A 224 18.33 -1.41 -4.55
N PHE A 225 18.26 -2.68 -4.13
CA PHE A 225 17.06 -3.24 -3.53
C PHE A 225 16.72 -2.57 -2.21
N LYS A 226 17.75 -2.20 -1.43
CA LYS A 226 17.57 -1.40 -0.20
C LYS A 226 16.96 -0.03 -0.52
N TYR A 227 17.44 0.66 -1.55
CA TYR A 227 16.91 1.99 -1.94
C TYR A 227 15.49 1.90 -2.51
N ILE A 228 15.21 0.91 -3.37
CA ILE A 228 13.86 0.65 -3.88
C ILE A 228 12.92 0.29 -2.72
N GLY A 229 13.35 -0.59 -1.82
CA GLY A 229 12.60 -0.96 -0.62
C GLY A 229 12.29 0.25 0.26
N LYS A 230 13.28 1.12 0.49
CA LYS A 230 13.09 2.39 1.20
C LYS A 230 12.04 3.28 0.52
N LEU A 231 12.08 3.40 -0.81
CA LEU A 231 11.14 4.24 -1.57
C LEU A 231 9.71 3.69 -1.53
N ILE A 232 9.55 2.36 -1.53
CA ILE A 232 8.24 1.69 -1.56
C ILE A 232 7.64 1.53 -0.17
N SER A 233 8.48 1.37 0.86
CA SER A 233 8.02 1.05 2.22
C SER A 233 7.15 2.16 2.80
N PRO A 234 5.95 1.83 3.30
CA PRO A 234 5.11 2.79 4.01
C PRO A 234 5.72 3.24 5.34
N LEU A 235 6.52 2.36 5.98
CA LEU A 235 7.09 2.57 7.31
C LEU A 235 8.53 3.09 7.28
N HIS A 236 9.09 3.37 6.09
CA HIS A 236 10.44 3.93 6.05
C HIS A 236 10.43 5.38 6.57
N GLY A 237 11.37 5.70 7.42
CA GLY A 237 11.36 6.94 8.20
C GLY A 237 10.72 6.78 9.58
N VAL A 238 9.86 5.79 9.78
CA VAL A 238 9.38 5.41 11.12
C VAL A 238 10.48 4.67 11.87
N LYS A 239 11.15 3.74 11.19
CA LYS A 239 12.23 2.94 11.80
C LYS A 239 13.43 3.78 12.25
N ASP A 240 13.72 4.87 11.54
CA ASP A 240 14.81 5.79 11.91
C ASP A 240 14.41 6.74 13.04
N MET A 241 13.11 6.79 13.39
CA MET A 241 12.55 7.67 14.43
C MET A 241 12.12 6.92 15.69
N ILE A 242 11.82 5.63 15.55
CA ILE A 242 11.40 4.76 16.65
C ILE A 242 12.52 3.77 16.89
N ASP A 243 13.18 3.93 18.02
CA ASP A 243 14.11 2.92 18.52
C ASP A 243 13.30 1.79 19.15
N PHE A 244 12.93 0.81 18.32
CA PHE A 244 12.12 -0.32 18.76
C PHE A 244 12.80 -1.18 19.83
N GLU A 245 14.13 -1.05 19.99
CA GLU A 245 14.89 -1.79 20.99
C GLU A 245 14.72 -1.17 22.39
N ASN A 246 14.38 0.13 22.46
CA ASN A 246 14.19 0.86 23.71
C ASN A 246 12.73 1.15 24.06
N LEU A 247 11.76 0.58 23.32
CA LEU A 247 10.34 0.70 23.64
C LEU A 247 9.99 -0.23 24.81
N GLU A 248 10.04 0.30 26.02
CA GLU A 248 9.69 -0.45 27.24
C GLU A 248 8.17 -0.57 27.44
N SER A 249 7.37 0.27 26.78
CA SER A 249 5.91 0.28 26.97
C SER A 249 5.11 0.66 25.71
N VAL A 250 3.84 0.28 25.69
CA VAL A 250 2.86 0.68 24.66
C VAL A 250 2.66 2.20 24.64
N MET A 251 2.91 2.89 25.74
CA MET A 251 2.83 4.35 25.88
C MET A 251 3.89 5.06 25.03
N ASP A 252 5.12 4.52 25.02
CA ASP A 252 6.23 5.11 24.26
C ASP A 252 5.94 5.05 22.77
N PHE A 253 5.20 4.04 22.32
CA PHE A 253 4.81 3.88 20.91
C PHE A 253 3.96 5.05 20.41
N ARG A 254 2.96 5.52 21.15
CA ARG A 254 2.13 6.67 20.75
C ARG A 254 2.90 7.98 20.72
N GLN A 255 3.77 8.21 21.73
CA GLN A 255 4.61 9.40 21.79
C GLN A 255 5.68 9.40 20.68
N ALA A 256 6.26 8.24 20.41
CA ALA A 256 7.22 8.06 19.33
C ALA A 256 6.60 8.23 17.94
N ILE A 257 5.33 7.83 17.74
CA ILE A 257 4.60 8.01 16.48
C ILE A 257 3.91 9.37 16.47
N ASN A 258 4.68 10.44 16.33
CA ASN A 258 4.09 11.73 15.98
C ASN A 258 3.56 11.69 14.54
N ALA A 259 2.21 11.63 14.39
CA ALA A 259 1.55 11.53 13.10
C ALA A 259 1.99 12.62 12.11
N ARG A 260 2.29 13.83 12.58
CA ARG A 260 2.80 14.93 11.74
C ARG A 260 4.17 14.61 11.13
N ILE A 261 5.07 14.05 11.92
CA ILE A 261 6.43 13.70 11.47
C ILE A 261 6.37 12.53 10.49
N LEU A 262 5.50 11.54 10.74
CA LEU A 262 5.28 10.41 9.84
C LEU A 262 4.74 10.82 8.47
N LEU A 263 3.78 11.73 8.46
CA LEU A 263 3.08 12.12 7.24
C LEU A 263 3.84 13.20 6.45
N PHE A 264 4.55 14.11 7.12
CA PHE A 264 5.18 15.30 6.52
C PHE A 264 6.70 15.32 6.70
N ASN A 265 7.36 14.19 6.44
CA ASN A 265 8.82 14.14 6.41
C ASN A 265 9.37 14.33 4.98
N TRP A 266 10.70 14.55 4.87
CA TRP A 266 11.39 14.67 3.59
C TRP A 266 11.21 13.42 2.69
N HIS A 267 11.13 12.25 3.29
CA HIS A 267 10.89 11.00 2.59
C HIS A 267 9.52 10.97 1.88
N SER A 268 8.48 11.51 2.53
CA SER A 268 7.14 11.65 1.94
C SER A 268 7.14 12.58 0.72
N ALA A 269 7.88 13.68 0.81
CA ALA A 269 8.05 14.57 -0.34
C ALA A 269 8.78 13.89 -1.50
N LEU A 270 9.84 13.15 -1.23
CA LEU A 270 10.56 12.36 -2.23
C LEU A 270 9.67 11.31 -2.90
N GLN A 271 8.82 10.61 -2.14
CA GLN A 271 7.87 9.64 -2.68
C GLN A 271 6.89 10.29 -3.67
N ILE A 272 6.34 11.45 -3.34
CA ILE A 272 5.40 12.17 -4.22
C ILE A 272 6.12 12.67 -5.49
N ILE A 273 7.31 13.27 -5.34
CA ILE A 273 8.10 13.76 -6.47
C ILE A 273 8.49 12.60 -7.40
N ALA A 274 8.99 11.50 -6.85
CA ALA A 274 9.36 10.30 -7.61
C ALA A 274 8.14 9.74 -8.38
N SER A 275 6.97 9.71 -7.76
CA SER A 275 5.73 9.26 -8.41
C SER A 275 5.37 10.14 -9.60
N GLY A 276 5.49 11.45 -9.49
CA GLY A 276 5.29 12.39 -10.59
C GLY A 276 6.28 12.14 -11.74
N ILE A 277 7.57 11.96 -11.42
CA ILE A 277 8.60 11.66 -12.42
C ILE A 277 8.30 10.34 -13.14
N PHE A 278 7.94 9.28 -12.42
CA PHE A 278 7.60 7.99 -13.00
C PHE A 278 6.38 8.08 -13.91
N PHE A 279 5.35 8.83 -13.51
CA PHE A 279 4.18 9.08 -14.36
C PHE A 279 4.59 9.77 -15.67
N VAL A 280 5.33 10.87 -15.60
CA VAL A 280 5.78 11.63 -16.78
C VAL A 280 6.63 10.76 -17.72
N LEU A 281 7.58 10.00 -17.17
CA LEU A 281 8.41 9.07 -17.94
C LEU A 281 7.56 7.99 -18.63
N GLY A 282 6.54 7.47 -17.94
CA GLY A 282 5.61 6.50 -18.51
C GLY A 282 4.83 7.06 -19.70
N VAL A 283 4.26 8.27 -19.56
CA VAL A 283 3.54 8.95 -20.66
C VAL A 283 4.48 9.24 -21.83
N PHE A 284 5.66 9.77 -21.58
CA PHE A 284 6.65 10.10 -22.60
C PHE A 284 7.12 8.85 -23.36
N ALA A 285 7.42 7.77 -22.66
CA ALA A 285 7.78 6.50 -23.28
C ALA A 285 6.65 5.92 -24.13
N TYR A 286 5.41 6.02 -23.64
CA TYR A 286 4.23 5.57 -24.38
C TYR A 286 3.96 6.43 -25.62
N SER A 287 4.14 7.74 -25.55
CA SER A 287 3.91 8.65 -26.69
C SER A 287 4.88 8.41 -27.85
N LYS A 288 6.11 7.95 -27.56
CA LYS A 288 7.13 7.65 -28.58
C LYS A 288 7.01 6.24 -29.19
N LYS A 289 6.17 5.38 -28.64
CA LYS A 289 5.96 4.04 -29.22
C LYS A 289 5.24 4.16 -30.55
N GLU A 290 5.83 3.60 -31.58
CA GLU A 290 5.16 3.43 -32.87
C GLU A 290 4.01 2.43 -32.74
N VAL A 291 2.94 2.71 -33.46
CA VAL A 291 1.80 1.79 -33.59
C VAL A 291 2.19 0.77 -34.67
N ASN A 292 2.74 -0.36 -34.26
CA ASN A 292 3.01 -1.50 -35.14
C ASN A 292 1.88 -2.52 -35.03
#